data_e696dcb1caf48fb601de45599e7cf13f
#
_entry.id   e696dcb1caf48fb601de45599e7cf13f
#
_cell.length_a   1.000
_cell.length_b   1.000
_cell.length_c   1.000
_cell.angle_alpha   90.00
_cell.angle_beta   90.00
_cell.angle_gamma   90.00
#
_symmetry.space_group_name_H-M   'P 1'
#
loop_
_entity.id
_entity.type
_entity.pdbx_description
1 polymer ?
#
loop_
_entity_poly.entity_id
_entity_poly.type
_entity_poly.pdbx_seq_one_letter_code
_entity_poly.pdbx_strand_id
1 'polypeptide(L)'
;MGQKVNPIGMRIGINRGWSSNWIANKKEVASFIKEDNDIRKFISKNYKNYAISKVTIDRTAQKVVVALHTSKPGMVIGQKGAGVEAIKAGLNKLTKKDIVVNVIEIKSPDTDAQLVAESICAQLEARVSFRRAMKQALSRCTKAGVKGVKIMVGGRLDGAEIARSEFYQEGSLPLQTLRANIDYGFAEAHIYGKLGVKVWIYKGEILGKTNLTSTVGGNKHVDA
;
A
#
# COMPACT_ATOMS: atom_id res chain seq x y z
N MET A 1 -20.72 19.53 3.66
CA MET A 1 -19.31 19.19 3.99
C MET A 1 -18.58 18.92 2.68
N GLY A 2 -17.36 19.48 2.51
CA GLY A 2 -16.59 19.32 1.28
C GLY A 2 -16.06 17.90 1.07
N GLN A 3 -15.73 17.59 -0.18
CA GLN A 3 -15.09 16.33 -0.58
C GLN A 3 -13.71 16.21 0.03
N LYS A 4 -13.32 14.99 0.42
CA LYS A 4 -11.99 14.69 0.97
C LYS A 4 -11.08 14.18 -0.14
N VAL A 5 -9.94 14.82 -0.33
CA VAL A 5 -8.91 14.40 -1.30
C VAL A 5 -8.11 13.24 -0.73
N ASN A 6 -7.61 12.36 -1.62
CA ASN A 6 -6.71 11.28 -1.21
C ASN A 6 -5.42 11.86 -0.62
N PRO A 7 -5.05 11.49 0.62
CA PRO A 7 -3.87 12.05 1.31
C PRO A 7 -2.56 11.77 0.58
N ILE A 8 -2.45 10.64 -0.10
CA ILE A 8 -1.26 10.27 -0.89
C ILE A 8 -1.15 11.20 -2.10
N GLY A 9 -2.24 11.33 -2.89
CA GLY A 9 -2.25 12.17 -4.08
C GLY A 9 -1.96 13.64 -3.79
N MET A 10 -2.46 14.18 -2.68
CA MET A 10 -2.21 15.55 -2.24
C MET A 10 -0.73 15.82 -1.91
N ARG A 11 0.05 14.79 -1.59
CA ARG A 11 1.45 14.89 -1.13
C ARG A 11 2.47 14.42 -2.14
N ILE A 12 2.04 13.95 -3.32
CA ILE A 12 2.95 13.59 -4.41
C ILE A 12 3.70 14.84 -4.88
N GLY A 13 5.03 14.73 -5.02
CA GLY A 13 5.90 15.84 -5.38
C GLY A 13 6.31 16.77 -4.23
N ILE A 14 5.71 16.62 -3.04
CA ILE A 14 6.04 17.39 -1.83
C ILE A 14 6.88 16.55 -0.87
N ASN A 15 6.30 15.50 -0.31
CA ASN A 15 6.96 14.59 0.63
C ASN A 15 6.89 13.12 0.22
N ARG A 16 6.22 12.81 -0.90
CA ARG A 16 6.13 11.47 -1.49
C ARG A 16 6.50 11.49 -2.97
N GLY A 17 7.26 10.49 -3.40
CA GLY A 17 7.51 10.20 -4.81
C GLY A 17 6.39 9.41 -5.46
N TRP A 18 6.49 9.25 -6.77
CA TRP A 18 5.58 8.42 -7.57
C TRP A 18 5.80 6.93 -7.28
N SER A 19 4.77 6.14 -7.51
CA SER A 19 4.87 4.68 -7.43
C SER A 19 5.29 4.03 -8.75
N SER A 20 5.31 4.77 -9.84
CA SER A 20 5.89 4.39 -11.12
C SER A 20 6.82 5.51 -11.56
N ASN A 21 8.10 5.19 -11.78
CA ASN A 21 9.16 6.15 -12.14
C ASN A 21 9.68 5.81 -13.54
N TRP A 22 9.22 6.56 -14.52
CA TRP A 22 9.68 6.43 -15.91
C TRP A 22 9.31 7.67 -16.72
N ILE A 23 10.02 7.86 -17.81
CA ILE A 23 9.76 8.89 -18.80
C ILE A 23 9.54 8.18 -20.14
N ALA A 24 8.55 8.61 -20.90
CA ALA A 24 8.23 8.03 -22.20
C ALA A 24 7.79 9.10 -23.20
N ASN A 25 7.91 8.78 -24.49
CA ASN A 25 7.40 9.60 -25.56
C ASN A 25 5.88 9.61 -25.58
N LYS A 26 5.28 10.69 -26.07
CA LYS A 26 3.83 10.91 -26.09
C LYS A 26 3.00 9.72 -26.65
N LYS A 27 3.57 9.00 -27.63
CA LYS A 27 2.94 7.82 -28.27
C LYS A 27 3.00 6.56 -27.38
N GLU A 28 3.98 6.45 -26.49
CA GLU A 28 4.26 5.25 -25.67
C GLU A 28 3.65 5.32 -24.27
N VAL A 29 3.32 6.53 -23.79
CA VAL A 29 2.75 6.74 -22.43
C VAL A 29 1.53 5.88 -22.19
N ALA A 30 0.61 5.80 -23.16
CA ALA A 30 -0.63 5.04 -23.01
C ALA A 30 -0.38 3.54 -22.83
N SER A 31 0.58 2.97 -23.59
CA SER A 31 0.95 1.56 -23.47
C SER A 31 1.61 1.25 -22.14
N PHE A 32 2.51 2.11 -21.66
CA PHE A 32 3.19 1.92 -20.37
C PHE A 32 2.24 2.04 -19.18
N ILE A 33 1.27 2.96 -19.21
CA ILE A 33 0.23 3.06 -18.18
C ILE A 33 -0.61 1.79 -18.16
N LYS A 34 -0.99 1.26 -19.33
CA LYS A 34 -1.76 0.01 -19.42
C LYS A 34 -0.96 -1.17 -18.85
N GLU A 35 0.28 -1.34 -19.25
CA GLU A 35 1.17 -2.40 -18.75
C GLU A 35 1.36 -2.29 -17.23
N ASP A 36 1.60 -1.08 -16.67
CA ASP A 36 1.74 -0.88 -15.23
C ASP A 36 0.47 -1.26 -14.47
N ASN A 37 -0.69 -0.92 -15.02
CA ASN A 37 -1.97 -1.29 -14.44
C ASN A 37 -2.19 -2.82 -14.47
N ASP A 38 -1.82 -3.48 -15.57
CA ASP A 38 -1.96 -4.92 -15.72
C ASP A 38 -0.99 -5.66 -14.77
N ILE A 39 0.24 -5.17 -14.59
CA ILE A 39 1.19 -5.67 -13.58
C ILE A 39 0.60 -5.56 -12.18
N ARG A 40 0.06 -4.38 -11.80
CA ARG A 40 -0.55 -4.18 -10.48
C ARG A 40 -1.76 -5.07 -10.26
N LYS A 41 -2.64 -5.21 -11.25
CA LYS A 41 -3.80 -6.11 -11.21
C LYS A 41 -3.39 -7.56 -11.08
N PHE A 42 -2.39 -8.01 -11.83
CA PHE A 42 -1.87 -9.37 -11.76
C PHE A 42 -1.35 -9.70 -10.35
N ILE A 43 -0.56 -8.78 -9.77
CA ILE A 43 -0.02 -8.96 -8.42
C ILE A 43 -1.16 -8.96 -7.38
N SER A 44 -2.07 -8.01 -7.41
CA SER A 44 -3.16 -7.91 -6.44
C SER A 44 -4.14 -9.10 -6.50
N LYS A 45 -4.35 -9.68 -7.70
CA LYS A 45 -5.23 -10.83 -7.89
C LYS A 45 -4.61 -12.13 -7.41
N ASN A 46 -3.36 -12.40 -7.80
CA ASN A 46 -2.73 -13.70 -7.58
C ASN A 46 -2.00 -13.80 -6.23
N TYR A 47 -1.57 -12.67 -5.66
CA TYR A 47 -0.71 -12.61 -4.48
C TYR A 47 -1.34 -11.83 -3.32
N LYS A 48 -2.68 -11.85 -3.20
CA LYS A 48 -3.44 -11.16 -2.14
C LYS A 48 -2.98 -11.56 -0.72
N ASN A 49 -2.65 -12.83 -0.50
CA ASN A 49 -2.28 -13.37 0.81
C ASN A 49 -0.83 -13.09 1.24
N TYR A 50 -0.03 -12.50 0.34
CA TYR A 50 1.41 -12.25 0.58
C TYR A 50 1.68 -10.93 1.33
N ALA A 51 0.62 -10.26 1.81
CA ALA A 51 0.70 -9.00 2.54
C ALA A 51 1.58 -7.96 1.82
N ILE A 52 1.27 -7.70 0.55
CA ILE A 52 1.96 -6.72 -0.30
C ILE A 52 1.31 -5.35 -0.09
N SER A 53 2.03 -4.42 0.51
CA SER A 53 1.54 -3.06 0.76
C SER A 53 1.57 -2.20 -0.49
N LYS A 54 2.71 -2.19 -1.19
CA LYS A 54 2.96 -1.28 -2.30
C LYS A 54 3.77 -1.97 -3.39
N VAL A 55 3.45 -1.66 -4.64
CA VAL A 55 4.23 -2.06 -5.82
C VAL A 55 4.82 -0.81 -6.44
N THR A 56 6.16 -0.74 -6.53
CA THR A 56 6.85 0.32 -7.25
C THR A 56 7.41 -0.23 -8.56
N ILE A 57 7.30 0.55 -9.63
CA ILE A 57 7.71 0.14 -10.97
C ILE A 57 8.67 1.19 -11.52
N ASP A 58 9.90 0.77 -11.75
CA ASP A 58 10.92 1.60 -12.38
C ASP A 58 11.22 1.04 -13.76
N ARG A 59 11.13 1.88 -14.80
CA ARG A 59 11.36 1.47 -16.17
C ARG A 59 12.61 2.14 -16.72
N THR A 60 13.45 1.32 -17.32
CA THR A 60 14.55 1.73 -18.19
C THR A 60 14.23 1.34 -19.64
N ALA A 61 15.06 1.74 -20.58
CA ALA A 61 14.86 1.41 -21.99
C ALA A 61 14.70 -0.10 -22.24
N GLN A 62 15.48 -0.94 -21.55
CA GLN A 62 15.53 -2.39 -21.77
C GLN A 62 14.86 -3.24 -20.69
N LYS A 63 14.79 -2.74 -19.44
CA LYS A 63 14.35 -3.52 -18.27
C LYS A 63 13.23 -2.81 -17.50
N VAL A 64 12.37 -3.61 -16.91
CA VAL A 64 11.33 -3.17 -15.96
C VAL A 64 11.65 -3.76 -14.59
N VAL A 65 11.92 -2.91 -13.61
CA VAL A 65 12.17 -3.31 -12.22
C VAL A 65 10.88 -3.15 -11.44
N VAL A 66 10.36 -4.24 -10.93
CA VAL A 66 9.15 -4.27 -10.09
C VAL A 66 9.58 -4.55 -8.66
N ALA A 67 9.48 -3.56 -7.78
CA ALA A 67 9.77 -3.76 -6.37
C ALA A 67 8.49 -3.97 -5.57
N LEU A 68 8.42 -5.10 -4.86
CA LEU A 68 7.30 -5.54 -4.03
C LEU A 68 7.62 -5.25 -2.57
N HIS A 69 6.87 -4.31 -1.98
CA HIS A 69 6.99 -4.04 -0.54
C HIS A 69 6.04 -4.97 0.23
N THR A 70 6.60 -5.88 1.01
CA THR A 70 5.84 -6.90 1.75
C THR A 70 6.30 -7.01 3.20
N SER A 71 5.37 -7.41 4.09
CA SER A 71 5.72 -7.77 5.46
C SER A 71 6.14 -9.24 5.61
N LYS A 72 5.92 -10.07 4.57
CA LYS A 72 6.25 -11.50 4.58
C LYS A 72 7.16 -11.87 3.40
N PRO A 73 8.43 -11.40 3.38
CA PRO A 73 9.34 -11.63 2.26
C PRO A 73 9.57 -13.11 1.99
N GLY A 74 9.64 -13.94 3.03
CA GLY A 74 9.84 -15.38 2.88
C GLY A 74 8.74 -16.08 2.07
N MET A 75 7.49 -15.65 2.19
CA MET A 75 6.39 -16.20 1.39
C MET A 75 6.50 -15.78 -0.10
N VAL A 76 6.93 -14.56 -0.37
CA VAL A 76 7.09 -14.05 -1.74
C VAL A 76 8.29 -14.70 -2.43
N ILE A 77 9.39 -14.87 -1.71
CA ILE A 77 10.61 -15.49 -2.25
C ILE A 77 10.39 -17.00 -2.46
N GLY A 78 9.68 -17.64 -1.53
CA GLY A 78 9.44 -19.08 -1.56
C GLY A 78 10.70 -19.93 -1.34
N GLN A 79 10.57 -21.24 -1.46
CA GLN A 79 11.70 -22.14 -1.34
C GLN A 79 12.69 -21.93 -2.49
N LYS A 80 13.96 -21.70 -2.19
CA LYS A 80 15.06 -21.51 -3.15
C LYS A 80 14.78 -20.45 -4.24
N GLY A 81 13.89 -19.48 -3.97
CA GLY A 81 13.57 -18.42 -4.95
C GLY A 81 12.47 -18.75 -5.96
N ALA A 82 11.85 -19.92 -5.90
CA ALA A 82 10.81 -20.37 -6.82
C ALA A 82 9.60 -19.42 -6.88
N GLY A 83 9.26 -18.75 -5.78
CA GLY A 83 8.17 -17.77 -5.74
C GLY A 83 8.44 -16.55 -6.63
N VAL A 84 9.65 -15.99 -6.56
CA VAL A 84 10.06 -14.85 -7.40
C VAL A 84 10.12 -15.24 -8.86
N GLU A 85 10.60 -16.45 -9.18
CA GLU A 85 10.65 -16.95 -10.55
C GLU A 85 9.24 -17.14 -11.13
N ALA A 86 8.29 -17.66 -10.34
CA ALA A 86 6.89 -17.79 -10.74
C ALA A 86 6.25 -16.42 -11.02
N ILE A 87 6.53 -15.42 -10.16
CA ILE A 87 6.07 -14.03 -10.38
C ILE A 87 6.67 -13.49 -11.68
N LYS A 88 7.99 -13.63 -11.86
CA LYS A 88 8.70 -13.18 -13.07
C LYS A 88 8.13 -13.83 -14.33
N ALA A 89 7.93 -15.15 -14.33
CA ALA A 89 7.33 -15.87 -15.44
C ALA A 89 5.90 -15.42 -15.78
N GLY A 90 5.10 -15.12 -14.74
CA GLY A 90 3.75 -14.56 -14.89
C GLY A 90 3.75 -13.16 -15.49
N LEU A 91 4.64 -12.30 -15.02
CA LEU A 91 4.79 -10.93 -15.50
C LEU A 91 5.37 -10.84 -16.92
N ASN A 92 6.31 -11.72 -17.27
CA ASN A 92 6.86 -11.79 -18.63
C ASN A 92 5.82 -12.12 -19.71
N LYS A 93 4.68 -12.73 -19.33
CA LYS A 93 3.55 -12.93 -20.24
C LYS A 93 2.79 -11.64 -20.56
N LEU A 94 2.89 -10.63 -19.69
CA LEU A 94 2.19 -9.36 -19.82
C LEU A 94 3.02 -8.29 -20.53
N THR A 95 4.34 -8.37 -20.42
CA THR A 95 5.27 -7.37 -21.00
C THR A 95 6.28 -8.04 -21.93
N LYS A 96 6.71 -7.29 -22.94
CA LYS A 96 7.75 -7.73 -23.91
C LYS A 96 9.18 -7.44 -23.44
N LYS A 97 9.36 -6.77 -22.30
CA LYS A 97 10.65 -6.37 -21.75
C LYS A 97 11.09 -7.31 -20.63
N ASP A 98 12.39 -7.40 -20.40
CA ASP A 98 12.93 -8.15 -19.27
C ASP A 98 12.44 -7.57 -17.95
N ILE A 99 11.90 -8.43 -17.07
CA ILE A 99 11.42 -8.04 -15.75
C ILE A 99 12.38 -8.52 -14.67
N VAL A 100 12.73 -7.61 -13.80
CA VAL A 100 13.45 -7.89 -12.55
C VAL A 100 12.50 -7.64 -11.38
N VAL A 101 12.33 -8.64 -10.52
CA VAL A 101 11.49 -8.55 -9.32
C VAL A 101 12.38 -8.40 -8.11
N ASN A 102 12.22 -7.29 -7.39
CA ASN A 102 12.89 -7.03 -6.12
C ASN A 102 11.87 -7.13 -4.98
N VAL A 103 12.25 -7.79 -3.89
CA VAL A 103 11.42 -7.90 -2.69
C VAL A 103 12.01 -7.01 -1.60
N ILE A 104 11.20 -6.07 -1.11
CA ILE A 104 11.59 -5.13 -0.05
C ILE A 104 10.76 -5.44 1.19
N GLU A 105 11.44 -5.69 2.30
CA GLU A 105 10.79 -6.00 3.56
C GLU A 105 10.25 -4.75 4.26
N ILE A 106 9.02 -4.85 4.79
CA ILE A 106 8.42 -3.86 5.69
C ILE A 106 8.59 -4.35 7.12
N LYS A 107 9.50 -3.72 7.87
CA LYS A 107 9.83 -4.09 9.25
C LYS A 107 8.64 -4.00 10.21
N SER A 108 7.78 -2.99 10.05
CA SER A 108 6.65 -2.71 10.95
C SER A 108 5.33 -2.69 10.17
N PRO A 109 4.61 -3.83 10.05
CA PRO A 109 3.36 -3.91 9.31
C PRO A 109 2.23 -3.05 9.93
N ASP A 110 2.23 -2.88 11.25
CA ASP A 110 1.23 -2.09 11.97
C ASP A 110 1.39 -0.56 11.75
N THR A 111 2.48 -0.12 11.14
CA THR A 111 2.67 1.28 10.73
C THR A 111 2.32 1.53 9.26
N ASP A 112 1.94 0.50 8.51
CA ASP A 112 1.57 0.60 7.10
C ASP A 112 0.05 0.54 6.95
N ALA A 113 -0.54 1.61 6.38
CA ALA A 113 -1.98 1.77 6.33
C ALA A 113 -2.67 0.71 5.45
N GLN A 114 -2.02 0.26 4.36
CA GLN A 114 -2.59 -0.74 3.47
C GLN A 114 -2.66 -2.11 4.14
N LEU A 115 -1.58 -2.53 4.82
CA LEU A 115 -1.53 -3.81 5.52
C LEU A 115 -2.52 -3.86 6.70
N VAL A 116 -2.66 -2.74 7.41
CA VAL A 116 -3.67 -2.62 8.48
C VAL A 116 -5.08 -2.73 7.90
N ALA A 117 -5.38 -2.07 6.78
CA ALA A 117 -6.68 -2.17 6.12
C ALA A 117 -7.00 -3.61 5.68
N GLU A 118 -6.05 -4.30 5.07
CA GLU A 118 -6.20 -5.70 4.66
C GLU A 118 -6.36 -6.64 5.86
N SER A 119 -5.63 -6.40 6.96
CA SER A 119 -5.79 -7.17 8.21
C SER A 119 -7.18 -7.01 8.81
N ILE A 120 -7.75 -5.80 8.77
CA ILE A 120 -9.13 -5.56 9.23
C ILE A 120 -10.12 -6.28 8.30
N CYS A 121 -9.96 -6.19 6.98
CA CYS A 121 -10.81 -6.89 6.02
C CYS A 121 -10.81 -8.41 6.26
N ALA A 122 -9.64 -9.02 6.47
CA ALA A 122 -9.53 -10.45 6.75
C ALA A 122 -10.27 -10.84 8.05
N GLN A 123 -10.22 -9.99 9.10
CA GLN A 123 -10.96 -10.22 10.33
C GLN A 123 -12.48 -10.09 10.12
N LEU A 124 -12.92 -9.12 9.31
CA LEU A 124 -14.33 -8.95 8.98
C LEU A 124 -14.86 -10.14 8.17
N GLU A 125 -14.10 -10.61 7.19
CA GLU A 125 -14.43 -11.82 6.41
C GLU A 125 -14.51 -13.08 7.29
N ALA A 126 -13.67 -13.15 8.34
CA ALA A 126 -13.72 -14.16 9.39
C ALA A 126 -14.88 -13.95 10.41
N ARG A 127 -15.82 -13.04 10.14
CA ARG A 127 -16.99 -12.71 10.96
C ARG A 127 -16.66 -12.18 12.37
N VAL A 128 -15.52 -11.56 12.55
CA VAL A 128 -15.21 -10.82 13.77
C VAL A 128 -16.02 -9.51 13.77
N SER A 129 -16.61 -9.14 14.90
CA SER A 129 -17.34 -7.87 15.04
C SER A 129 -16.45 -6.69 14.63
N PHE A 130 -16.98 -5.80 13.78
CA PHE A 130 -16.24 -4.66 13.24
C PHE A 130 -15.67 -3.75 14.34
N ARG A 131 -16.42 -3.58 15.47
CA ARG A 131 -15.94 -2.78 16.61
C ARG A 131 -14.69 -3.36 17.25
N ARG A 132 -14.65 -4.70 17.39
CA ARG A 132 -13.50 -5.40 17.96
C ARG A 132 -12.30 -5.32 17.01
N ALA A 133 -12.51 -5.58 15.73
CA ALA A 133 -11.46 -5.50 14.71
C ALA A 133 -10.84 -4.11 14.62
N MET A 134 -11.65 -3.04 14.59
CA MET A 134 -11.18 -1.66 14.56
C MET A 134 -10.40 -1.28 15.81
N LYS A 135 -10.93 -1.58 17.03
CA LYS A 135 -10.25 -1.25 18.29
C LYS A 135 -8.93 -2.00 18.43
N GLN A 136 -8.89 -3.28 18.03
CA GLN A 136 -7.65 -4.08 18.05
C GLN A 136 -6.59 -3.53 17.10
N ALA A 137 -6.98 -3.16 15.87
CA ALA A 137 -6.07 -2.56 14.91
C ALA A 137 -5.54 -1.20 15.41
N LEU A 138 -6.42 -0.37 15.98
CA LEU A 138 -6.07 0.93 16.55
C LEU A 138 -5.04 0.78 17.67
N SER A 139 -5.29 -0.12 18.63
CA SER A 139 -4.35 -0.40 19.72
C SER A 139 -2.99 -0.91 19.24
N ARG A 140 -2.95 -1.74 18.18
CA ARG A 140 -1.67 -2.21 17.58
C ARG A 140 -0.89 -1.05 16.95
N CYS A 141 -1.57 -0.20 16.19
CA CYS A 141 -0.94 0.97 15.58
C CYS A 141 -0.37 1.92 16.64
N THR A 142 -1.15 2.20 17.71
CA THR A 142 -0.70 3.08 18.79
C THR A 142 0.52 2.49 19.51
N LYS A 143 0.53 1.18 19.80
CA LYS A 143 1.69 0.48 20.37
C LYS A 143 2.93 0.51 19.46
N ALA A 144 2.73 0.53 18.13
CA ALA A 144 3.81 0.68 17.16
C ALA A 144 4.39 2.11 17.09
N GLY A 145 3.93 3.04 17.94
CA GLY A 145 4.49 4.40 18.08
C GLY A 145 4.03 5.40 17.03
N VAL A 146 2.85 5.18 16.42
CA VAL A 146 2.27 6.11 15.45
C VAL A 146 1.65 7.32 16.18
N LYS A 147 1.82 8.53 15.65
CA LYS A 147 1.32 9.78 16.28
C LYS A 147 -0.19 9.97 16.17
N GLY A 148 -0.82 9.28 15.24
CA GLY A 148 -2.28 9.29 15.11
C GLY A 148 -2.77 8.31 14.07
N VAL A 149 -3.94 7.73 14.34
CA VAL A 149 -4.60 6.74 13.48
C VAL A 149 -6.07 7.05 13.39
N LYS A 150 -6.62 6.91 12.20
CA LYS A 150 -8.07 6.92 11.97
C LYS A 150 -8.42 5.72 11.11
N ILE A 151 -9.40 4.96 11.58
CA ILE A 151 -9.95 3.81 10.87
C ILE A 151 -11.43 4.08 10.63
N MET A 152 -11.88 3.88 9.40
CA MET A 152 -13.28 4.05 9.02
C MET A 152 -13.75 2.80 8.27
N VAL A 153 -14.86 2.26 8.68
CA VAL A 153 -15.53 1.14 8.00
C VAL A 153 -16.91 1.59 7.57
N GLY A 154 -17.26 1.34 6.32
CA GLY A 154 -18.54 1.73 5.74
C GLY A 154 -19.16 0.59 4.94
N GLY A 155 -20.50 0.50 5.02
CA GLY A 155 -21.30 -0.52 4.37
C GLY A 155 -22.36 -1.12 5.30
N ARG A 156 -22.78 -2.35 5.05
CA ARG A 156 -23.76 -3.09 5.87
C ARG A 156 -23.07 -3.71 7.08
N LEU A 157 -22.81 -2.90 8.10
CA LEU A 157 -22.09 -3.31 9.31
C LEU A 157 -22.90 -4.36 10.08
N ASP A 158 -22.25 -5.49 10.42
CA ASP A 158 -22.85 -6.65 11.09
C ASP A 158 -24.12 -7.21 10.36
N GLY A 159 -24.21 -6.99 9.04
CA GLY A 159 -25.34 -7.48 8.24
C GLY A 159 -26.59 -6.60 8.28
N ALA A 160 -26.52 -5.39 8.85
CA ALA A 160 -27.64 -4.46 8.86
C ALA A 160 -28.14 -4.14 7.45
N GLU A 161 -29.47 -3.99 7.26
CA GLU A 161 -30.05 -3.66 5.96
C GLU A 161 -29.63 -2.30 5.45
N ILE A 162 -29.59 -1.31 6.37
CA ILE A 162 -29.19 0.06 6.06
C ILE A 162 -27.69 0.19 6.24
N ALA A 163 -27.00 0.62 5.19
CA ALA A 163 -25.57 0.89 5.22
C ALA A 163 -25.27 2.13 6.05
N ARG A 164 -24.24 2.05 6.88
CA ARG A 164 -23.72 3.18 7.64
C ARG A 164 -22.21 3.17 7.69
N SER A 165 -21.60 4.28 8.08
CA SER A 165 -20.16 4.39 8.27
C SER A 165 -19.86 4.69 9.73
N GLU A 166 -18.94 3.93 10.30
CA GLU A 166 -18.41 4.18 11.65
C GLU A 166 -16.90 4.38 11.57
N PHE A 167 -16.38 5.25 12.44
CA PHE A 167 -14.95 5.50 12.50
C PHE A 167 -14.48 5.61 13.96
N TYR A 168 -13.25 5.18 14.18
CA TYR A 168 -12.50 5.40 15.41
C TYR A 168 -11.22 6.14 15.08
N GLN A 169 -10.84 7.06 15.95
CA GLN A 169 -9.63 7.87 15.81
C GLN A 169 -8.93 7.98 17.16
N GLU A 170 -7.60 7.88 17.12
CA GLU A 170 -6.73 8.09 18.28
C GLU A 170 -5.54 8.93 17.84
N GLY A 171 -5.14 9.88 18.71
CA GLY A 171 -4.09 10.84 18.38
C GLY A 171 -4.50 11.92 17.39
N SER A 172 -3.52 12.66 16.88
CA SER A 172 -3.72 13.76 15.92
C SER A 172 -3.62 13.29 14.47
N LEU A 173 -4.45 13.84 13.58
CA LEU A 173 -4.40 13.55 12.15
C LEU A 173 -4.56 14.83 11.33
N PRO A 174 -3.49 15.60 11.13
CA PRO A 174 -3.53 16.88 10.40
C PRO A 174 -3.58 16.65 8.90
N LEU A 175 -4.78 16.38 8.33
CA LEU A 175 -4.96 16.08 6.90
C LEU A 175 -4.60 17.26 5.99
N GLN A 176 -4.83 18.49 6.45
CA GLN A 176 -4.56 19.71 5.70
C GLN A 176 -3.06 20.07 5.64
N THR A 177 -2.25 19.57 6.58
CA THR A 177 -0.82 19.89 6.65
C THR A 177 -0.05 19.07 5.63
N LEU A 178 0.56 19.71 4.62
CA LEU A 178 1.26 19.03 3.52
C LEU A 178 2.56 18.35 3.97
N ARG A 179 3.27 18.94 4.96
CA ARG A 179 4.48 18.35 5.53
C ARG A 179 4.22 17.11 6.40
N ALA A 180 2.97 16.86 6.79
CA ALA A 180 2.60 15.69 7.58
C ALA A 180 2.73 14.42 6.74
N ASN A 181 3.49 13.44 7.25
CA ASN A 181 3.61 12.11 6.64
C ASN A 181 2.40 11.26 7.01
N ILE A 182 1.39 11.29 6.14
CA ILE A 182 0.16 10.52 6.32
C ILE A 182 0.16 9.39 5.32
N ASP A 183 0.07 8.18 5.83
CA ASP A 183 -0.14 6.98 5.03
C ASP A 183 -1.63 6.68 4.91
N TYR A 184 -2.05 6.15 3.77
CA TYR A 184 -3.46 5.85 3.49
C TYR A 184 -3.58 4.46 2.87
N GLY A 185 -4.47 3.67 3.44
CA GLY A 185 -4.82 2.35 2.92
C GLY A 185 -6.32 2.23 2.67
N PHE A 186 -6.67 1.50 1.63
CA PHE A 186 -8.05 1.15 1.29
C PHE A 186 -8.14 -0.33 0.96
N ALA A 187 -9.10 -1.01 1.58
CA ALA A 187 -9.39 -2.42 1.26
C ALA A 187 -10.89 -2.68 1.30
N GLU A 188 -11.34 -3.69 0.58
CA GLU A 188 -12.73 -4.12 0.52
C GLU A 188 -12.85 -5.53 1.09
N ALA A 189 -13.77 -5.72 2.04
CA ALA A 189 -14.18 -7.02 2.55
C ALA A 189 -15.52 -7.44 1.95
N HIS A 190 -15.66 -8.73 1.63
CA HIS A 190 -16.85 -9.31 1.03
C HIS A 190 -17.56 -10.21 2.04
N ILE A 191 -18.71 -9.75 2.59
CA ILE A 191 -19.54 -10.50 3.55
C ILE A 191 -20.98 -10.51 3.04
N TYR A 192 -21.86 -9.67 3.63
CA TYR A 192 -23.22 -9.41 3.15
C TYR A 192 -23.21 -8.18 2.22
N GLY A 193 -22.47 -8.24 1.11
CA GLY A 193 -22.15 -7.10 0.28
C GLY A 193 -20.70 -6.66 0.50
N LYS A 194 -20.34 -5.49 -0.02
CA LYS A 194 -19.00 -4.92 0.12
C LYS A 194 -18.92 -3.98 1.33
N LEU A 195 -17.95 -4.23 2.19
CA LEU A 195 -17.56 -3.29 3.25
C LEU A 195 -16.26 -2.61 2.85
N GLY A 196 -16.28 -1.28 2.77
CA GLY A 196 -15.08 -0.49 2.50
C GLY A 196 -14.37 -0.11 3.79
N VAL A 197 -13.10 -0.50 3.91
CA VAL A 197 -12.22 -0.13 5.03
C VAL A 197 -11.23 0.93 4.56
N LYS A 198 -11.18 2.06 5.24
CA LYS A 198 -10.24 3.15 5.01
C LYS A 198 -9.42 3.39 6.26
N VAL A 199 -8.09 3.44 6.10
CA VAL A 199 -7.15 3.65 7.21
C VAL A 199 -6.24 4.82 6.90
N TRP A 200 -6.07 5.72 7.85
CA TRP A 200 -5.12 6.83 7.81
C TRP A 200 -4.17 6.69 8.98
N ILE A 201 -2.88 6.73 8.71
CA ILE A 201 -1.83 6.62 9.73
C ILE A 201 -0.91 7.83 9.62
N TYR A 202 -0.80 8.59 10.70
CA TYR A 202 0.10 9.73 10.80
C TYR A 202 1.40 9.32 11.49
N LYS A 203 2.50 9.38 10.74
CA LYS A 203 3.85 8.97 11.21
C LYS A 203 4.67 10.14 11.77
N GLY A 204 4.19 11.37 11.62
CA GLY A 204 4.88 12.59 12.03
C GLY A 204 5.09 13.56 10.87
N GLU A 205 5.83 14.63 11.11
CA GLU A 205 6.14 15.63 10.09
C GLU A 205 7.51 15.36 9.47
N ILE A 206 7.63 15.63 8.17
CA ILE A 206 8.89 15.60 7.43
C ILE A 206 9.33 17.06 7.29
N LEU A 207 10.40 17.42 8.01
CA LEU A 207 11.04 18.73 7.96
C LEU A 207 12.35 18.58 7.18
N GLY A 208 12.50 19.32 6.09
CA GLY A 208 13.69 19.31 5.24
C GLY A 208 13.43 18.83 3.80
N LYS A 209 14.44 18.95 2.95
CA LYS A 209 14.39 18.48 1.55
C LYS A 209 14.40 16.96 1.54
N THR A 210 13.28 16.35 1.22
CA THR A 210 13.22 14.92 0.91
C THR A 210 13.85 14.70 -0.47
N ASN A 211 14.91 13.90 -0.55
CA ASN A 211 15.38 13.37 -1.83
C ASN A 211 14.33 12.38 -2.33
N LEU A 212 13.39 12.86 -3.14
CA LEU A 212 12.24 12.11 -3.65
C LEU A 212 12.64 10.93 -4.57
N THR A 213 13.92 10.86 -4.95
CA THR A 213 14.48 9.86 -5.86
C THR A 213 15.12 8.64 -5.17
N SER A 214 15.27 8.64 -3.84
CA SER A 214 16.07 7.61 -3.14
C SER A 214 15.25 6.45 -2.58
N THR A 215 14.25 5.94 -3.30
CA THR A 215 13.51 4.74 -2.88
C THR A 215 13.89 3.47 -3.65
N VAL A 216 14.95 3.52 -4.45
CA VAL A 216 15.53 2.32 -5.10
C VAL A 216 16.86 2.02 -4.42
N GLY A 217 16.91 0.90 -3.71
CA GLY A 217 18.04 0.21 -3.13
C GLY A 217 19.45 0.80 -3.31
N GLY A 218 19.80 1.77 -2.50
CA GLY A 218 21.16 2.22 -2.37
C GLY A 218 21.65 1.88 -0.95
N ASN A 219 22.49 0.85 -0.83
CA ASN A 219 23.36 0.67 0.31
C ASN A 219 24.09 2.01 0.52
N LYS A 220 23.81 2.70 1.60
CA LYS A 220 24.72 3.72 2.09
C LYS A 220 25.96 2.99 2.58
N HIS A 221 27.04 2.97 1.81
CA HIS A 221 28.36 2.86 2.35
C HIS A 221 28.52 4.01 3.36
N VAL A 222 28.62 3.64 4.60
CA VAL A 222 29.11 4.50 5.66
C VAL A 222 30.62 4.42 5.52
N ASP A 223 31.20 5.41 4.86
CA ASP A 223 32.62 5.65 4.96
C ASP A 223 32.88 6.34 6.29
N ALA A 224 33.83 5.76 7.02
CA ALA A 224 34.31 6.15 8.33
C ALA A 224 35.06 7.47 8.32
#